data_6b450c0e7d9d15828f0a578b5d9ba6ca
#
_entry.id   6b450c0e7d9d15828f0a578b5d9ba6ca
#
_cell.length_a   1.000
_cell.length_b   1.000
_cell.length_c   1.000
_cell.angle_alpha   90.00
_cell.angle_beta   90.00
_cell.angle_gamma   90.00
#
_symmetry.space_group_name_H-M   'P 1'
#
loop_
_entity.id
_entity.type
_entity.pdbx_description
1 polymer ?
#
loop_
_entity_poly.entity_id
_entity_poly.type
_entity_poly.pdbx_seq_one_letter_code
_entity_poly.pdbx_strand_id
1 'polypeptide(L)'
;MTISRVQETIARRREEGSGVLVAYLPAGFPTIEESVEAAIATLNAGADILEFGVPYSDPVMDGVVIAEATQKALNNGFKLKDLFPAVAQITKETGKPVLVMTYWNPVVQYGVERFATDLLNAGGSGLITPDLIPDEATEWLEVSQRLGLEAVFLAAPSSTDERLRRAAEVSTGFVYAVSTMGITGTRDDVDVAAHTLVERLYRNGATEVCVGLGISNPDQVHDVVSFADGAIVGSALVRALAEGGVPAVASLVERLRAGTERSLAGTGKA
;
A
#
# COMPACT_ATOMS: atom_id res chain seq x y z
N MET A 1 -16.29 -17.93 1.74
CA MET A 1 -15.56 -16.70 1.35
C MET A 1 -14.19 -17.14 0.89
N THR A 2 -13.76 -16.79 -0.29
CA THR A 2 -12.39 -17.05 -0.73
C THR A 2 -11.51 -16.04 0.02
N ILE A 3 -10.49 -16.52 0.73
CA ILE A 3 -9.51 -15.67 1.40
C ILE A 3 -8.76 -14.89 0.32
N SER A 4 -8.55 -13.60 0.52
CA SER A 4 -7.86 -12.75 -0.45
C SER A 4 -6.35 -13.03 -0.48
N ARG A 5 -5.70 -12.80 -1.62
CA ARG A 5 -4.25 -13.02 -1.78
C ARG A 5 -3.42 -12.15 -0.83
N VAL A 6 -3.87 -10.94 -0.52
CA VAL A 6 -3.21 -10.05 0.45
C VAL A 6 -3.35 -10.62 1.86
N GLN A 7 -4.56 -11.03 2.26
CA GLN A 7 -4.80 -11.63 3.58
C GLN A 7 -4.03 -12.96 3.74
N GLU A 8 -4.00 -13.81 2.71
CA GLU A 8 -3.17 -15.03 2.71
C GLU A 8 -1.68 -14.70 2.91
N THR A 9 -1.19 -13.65 2.25
CA THR A 9 0.19 -13.21 2.39
C THR A 9 0.48 -12.72 3.81
N ILE A 10 -0.42 -11.91 4.39
CA ILE A 10 -0.28 -11.41 5.76
C ILE A 10 -0.33 -12.58 6.77
N ALA A 11 -1.30 -13.49 6.61
CA ALA A 11 -1.43 -14.66 7.48
C ALA A 11 -0.19 -15.55 7.46
N ARG A 12 0.31 -15.88 6.28
CA ARG A 12 1.55 -16.65 6.11
C ARG A 12 2.75 -15.97 6.77
N ARG A 13 2.92 -14.65 6.58
CA ARG A 13 4.03 -13.91 7.21
C ARG A 13 3.91 -13.91 8.73
N ARG A 14 2.70 -13.79 9.26
CA ARG A 14 2.42 -13.88 10.69
C ARG A 14 2.80 -15.26 11.26
N GLU A 15 2.47 -16.34 10.54
CA GLU A 15 2.86 -17.71 10.90
C GLU A 15 4.38 -17.92 10.90
N GLU A 16 5.08 -17.26 9.99
CA GLU A 16 6.56 -17.25 9.92
C GLU A 16 7.21 -16.35 11.00
N GLY A 17 6.42 -15.71 11.88
CA GLY A 17 6.92 -14.82 12.91
C GLY A 17 7.35 -13.44 12.40
N SER A 18 6.81 -13.00 11.26
CA SER A 18 7.20 -11.74 10.61
C SER A 18 5.99 -10.88 10.28
N GLY A 19 6.21 -9.58 10.09
CA GLY A 19 5.25 -8.70 9.42
C GLY A 19 5.43 -8.69 7.90
N VAL A 20 4.48 -8.09 7.16
CA VAL A 20 4.63 -7.88 5.72
C VAL A 20 5.37 -6.58 5.42
N LEU A 21 6.16 -6.59 4.34
CA LEU A 21 6.72 -5.40 3.72
C LEU A 21 5.89 -5.03 2.49
N VAL A 22 5.17 -3.91 2.56
CA VAL A 22 4.42 -3.34 1.44
C VAL A 22 5.28 -2.26 0.80
N ALA A 23 5.54 -2.38 -0.49
CA ALA A 23 6.38 -1.44 -1.23
C ALA A 23 5.53 -0.61 -2.18
N TYR A 24 5.61 0.72 -2.08
CA TYR A 24 4.98 1.65 -3.02
C TYR A 24 5.95 2.07 -4.12
N LEU A 25 5.50 1.98 -5.37
CA LEU A 25 6.17 2.57 -6.54
C LEU A 25 5.13 3.21 -7.48
N PRO A 26 5.44 4.39 -8.08
CA PRO A 26 4.55 5.01 -9.04
C PRO A 26 4.65 4.35 -10.42
N ALA A 27 3.51 4.06 -11.02
CA ALA A 27 3.44 3.57 -12.40
C ALA A 27 3.96 4.64 -13.38
N GLY A 28 4.76 4.21 -14.37
CA GLY A 28 5.30 5.11 -15.38
C GLY A 28 6.48 5.97 -14.94
N PHE A 29 7.05 5.77 -13.77
CA PHE A 29 8.23 6.50 -13.31
C PHE A 29 9.46 5.59 -13.16
N PRO A 30 10.61 5.96 -13.75
CA PRO A 30 10.86 7.10 -14.66
C PRO A 30 10.19 6.94 -16.04
N THR A 31 10.01 5.71 -16.51
CA THR A 31 9.24 5.30 -17.69
C THR A 31 8.31 4.14 -17.31
N ILE A 32 7.41 3.73 -18.20
CA ILE A 32 6.52 2.60 -17.91
C ILE A 32 7.32 1.30 -17.82
N GLU A 33 8.28 1.08 -18.69
CA GLU A 33 9.13 -0.10 -18.71
C GLU A 33 9.98 -0.19 -17.44
N GLU A 34 10.67 0.89 -17.07
CA GLU A 34 11.51 0.93 -15.87
C GLU A 34 10.68 0.80 -14.58
N SER A 35 9.43 1.33 -14.56
CA SER A 35 8.54 1.16 -13.41
C SER A 35 8.11 -0.30 -13.22
N VAL A 36 7.89 -1.04 -14.30
CA VAL A 36 7.60 -2.48 -14.26
C VAL A 36 8.82 -3.27 -13.82
N GLU A 37 10.00 -2.99 -14.38
CA GLU A 37 11.26 -3.62 -13.93
C GLU A 37 11.54 -3.37 -12.45
N ALA A 38 11.36 -2.13 -11.99
CA ALA A 38 11.53 -1.77 -10.59
C ALA A 38 10.55 -2.50 -9.67
N ALA A 39 9.29 -2.62 -10.08
CA ALA A 39 8.26 -3.33 -9.34
C ALA A 39 8.58 -4.84 -9.20
N ILE A 40 8.99 -5.48 -10.31
CA ILE A 40 9.40 -6.88 -10.33
C ILE A 40 10.64 -7.09 -9.44
N ALA A 41 11.66 -6.25 -9.59
CA ALA A 41 12.87 -6.31 -8.77
C ALA A 41 12.57 -6.11 -7.28
N THR A 42 11.70 -5.16 -6.94
CA THR A 42 11.23 -4.90 -5.57
C THR A 42 10.57 -6.13 -4.94
N LEU A 43 9.65 -6.76 -5.66
CA LEU A 43 8.98 -7.96 -5.20
C LEU A 43 9.96 -9.13 -5.06
N ASN A 44 10.87 -9.33 -6.00
CA ASN A 44 11.88 -10.38 -5.95
C ASN A 44 12.92 -10.15 -4.85
N ALA A 45 13.24 -8.90 -4.52
CA ALA A 45 14.14 -8.52 -3.42
C ALA A 45 13.55 -8.72 -2.02
N GLY A 46 12.26 -9.05 -1.91
CA GLY A 46 11.68 -9.45 -0.63
C GLY A 46 10.47 -8.63 -0.17
N ALA A 47 9.98 -7.65 -0.93
CA ALA A 47 8.66 -7.08 -0.65
C ALA A 47 7.58 -8.16 -0.83
N ASP A 48 6.59 -8.14 0.06
CA ASP A 48 5.51 -9.14 0.08
C ASP A 48 4.33 -8.71 -0.79
N ILE A 49 4.04 -7.42 -0.82
CA ILE A 49 2.92 -6.78 -1.52
C ILE A 49 3.45 -5.55 -2.23
N LEU A 50 3.00 -5.32 -3.46
CA LEU A 50 3.24 -4.07 -4.18
C LEU A 50 2.01 -3.18 -4.09
N GLU A 51 2.22 -1.92 -3.77
CA GLU A 51 1.30 -0.81 -3.95
C GLU A 51 1.75 -0.02 -5.18
N PHE A 52 1.01 -0.15 -6.29
CA PHE A 52 1.37 0.46 -7.58
C PHE A 52 0.54 1.70 -7.81
N GLY A 53 1.17 2.87 -7.63
CA GLY A 53 0.50 4.17 -7.63
C GLY A 53 0.21 4.70 -9.02
N VAL A 54 -1.05 5.07 -9.29
CA VAL A 54 -1.45 5.72 -10.54
C VAL A 54 -1.10 7.20 -10.49
N PRO A 55 -0.28 7.71 -11.42
CA PRO A 55 -0.01 9.14 -11.52
C PRO A 55 -1.29 9.97 -11.71
N TYR A 56 -1.45 11.01 -10.90
CA TYR A 56 -2.59 11.92 -10.93
C TYR A 56 -2.13 13.38 -10.91
N SER A 57 -2.84 14.24 -11.64
CA SER A 57 -2.46 15.66 -11.82
C SER A 57 -2.68 16.51 -10.57
N ASP A 58 -3.61 16.10 -9.71
CA ASP A 58 -4.06 16.90 -8.56
C ASP A 58 -3.95 16.09 -7.23
N PRO A 59 -2.74 15.62 -6.86
CA PRO A 59 -2.55 14.79 -5.69
C PRO A 59 -2.68 15.61 -4.40
N VAL A 60 -3.62 15.22 -3.52
CA VAL A 60 -3.85 15.91 -2.24
C VAL A 60 -3.19 15.21 -1.05
N MET A 61 -2.76 13.96 -1.23
CA MET A 61 -2.18 13.13 -0.17
C MET A 61 -0.70 12.79 -0.39
N ASP A 62 -0.16 13.05 -1.58
CA ASP A 62 1.21 12.68 -1.93
C ASP A 62 2.22 13.67 -1.33
N GLY A 63 3.28 13.11 -0.73
CA GLY A 63 4.46 13.90 -0.35
C GLY A 63 5.25 14.35 -1.59
N VAL A 64 6.11 15.36 -1.42
CA VAL A 64 6.87 15.99 -2.50
C VAL A 64 7.58 14.99 -3.42
N VAL A 65 8.25 13.99 -2.85
CA VAL A 65 9.00 12.98 -3.63
C VAL A 65 8.08 12.18 -4.55
N ILE A 66 6.90 11.78 -4.05
CA ILE A 66 5.92 11.02 -4.82
C ILE A 66 5.28 11.93 -5.88
N ALA A 67 4.87 13.14 -5.50
CA ALA A 67 4.27 14.11 -6.41
C ALA A 67 5.20 14.48 -7.59
N GLU A 68 6.49 14.66 -7.34
CA GLU A 68 7.47 14.91 -8.40
C GLU A 68 7.64 13.71 -9.34
N ALA A 69 7.69 12.50 -8.80
CA ALA A 69 7.80 11.28 -9.59
C ALA A 69 6.54 11.03 -10.44
N THR A 70 5.35 11.19 -9.88
CA THR A 70 4.08 11.05 -10.62
C THR A 70 3.90 12.13 -11.66
N GLN A 71 4.30 13.38 -11.38
CA GLN A 71 4.30 14.45 -12.37
C GLN A 71 5.25 14.13 -13.54
N LYS A 72 6.43 13.57 -13.27
CA LYS A 72 7.36 13.14 -14.32
C LYS A 72 6.77 12.03 -15.17
N ALA A 73 6.10 11.06 -14.58
CA ALA A 73 5.41 10.00 -15.31
C ALA A 73 4.32 10.56 -16.24
N LEU A 74 3.51 11.52 -15.76
CA LEU A 74 2.52 12.21 -16.58
C LEU A 74 3.15 12.98 -17.74
N ASN A 75 4.24 13.71 -17.49
CA ASN A 75 4.97 14.47 -18.52
C ASN A 75 5.59 13.54 -19.58
N ASN A 76 5.97 12.32 -19.19
CA ASN A 76 6.48 11.27 -20.10
C ASN A 76 5.34 10.53 -20.83
N GLY A 77 4.09 10.94 -20.63
CA GLY A 77 2.95 10.49 -21.42
C GLY A 77 2.20 9.28 -20.84
N PHE A 78 2.43 8.92 -19.58
CA PHE A 78 1.64 7.87 -18.92
C PHE A 78 0.14 8.11 -19.07
N LYS A 79 -0.60 7.06 -19.37
CA LYS A 79 -2.07 7.04 -19.46
C LYS A 79 -2.61 5.90 -18.61
N LEU A 80 -3.79 6.09 -18.03
CA LEU A 80 -4.43 5.08 -17.18
C LEU A 80 -4.54 3.69 -17.84
N LYS A 81 -4.73 3.65 -19.15
CA LYS A 81 -4.76 2.38 -19.92
C LYS A 81 -3.45 1.59 -19.88
N ASP A 82 -2.32 2.25 -19.59
CA ASP A 82 -0.99 1.63 -19.54
C ASP A 82 -0.78 0.88 -18.22
N LEU A 83 -1.63 1.15 -17.21
CA LEU A 83 -1.62 0.50 -15.90
C LEU A 83 -1.85 -1.01 -16.01
N PHE A 84 -2.90 -1.42 -16.72
CA PHE A 84 -3.35 -2.82 -16.72
C PHE A 84 -2.34 -3.78 -17.34
N PRO A 85 -1.73 -3.49 -18.50
CA PRO A 85 -0.63 -4.31 -19.02
C PRO A 85 0.58 -4.38 -18.06
N ALA A 86 0.90 -3.28 -17.37
CA ALA A 86 1.98 -3.24 -16.40
C ALA A 86 1.68 -4.16 -15.19
N VAL A 87 0.47 -4.05 -14.62
CA VAL A 87 0.02 -4.95 -13.54
C VAL A 87 0.05 -6.41 -13.98
N ALA A 88 -0.43 -6.70 -15.20
CA ALA A 88 -0.44 -8.07 -15.73
C ALA A 88 0.97 -8.65 -15.85
N GLN A 89 1.94 -7.87 -16.31
CA GLN A 89 3.32 -8.31 -16.38
C GLN A 89 3.89 -8.57 -14.98
N ILE A 90 3.73 -7.62 -14.05
CA ILE A 90 4.23 -7.74 -12.67
C ILE A 90 3.65 -8.99 -11.98
N THR A 91 2.34 -9.18 -12.05
CA THR A 91 1.66 -10.30 -11.40
C THR A 91 2.04 -11.64 -12.02
N LYS A 92 2.21 -11.71 -13.35
CA LYS A 92 2.64 -12.90 -14.07
C LYS A 92 4.06 -13.32 -13.70
N GLU A 93 4.98 -12.36 -13.58
CA GLU A 93 6.41 -12.65 -13.34
C GLU A 93 6.69 -12.95 -11.87
N THR A 94 5.95 -12.35 -10.93
CA THR A 94 6.24 -12.48 -9.50
C THR A 94 5.30 -13.40 -8.75
N GLY A 95 4.08 -13.57 -9.22
CA GLY A 95 3.03 -14.29 -8.51
C GLY A 95 2.55 -13.61 -7.22
N LYS A 96 3.06 -12.41 -6.88
CA LYS A 96 2.76 -11.68 -5.64
C LYS A 96 1.58 -10.73 -5.78
N PRO A 97 0.91 -10.36 -4.67
CA PRO A 97 -0.19 -9.40 -4.69
C PRO A 97 0.25 -8.01 -5.17
N VAL A 98 -0.57 -7.43 -6.05
CA VAL A 98 -0.43 -6.04 -6.51
C VAL A 98 -1.73 -5.31 -6.21
N LEU A 99 -1.67 -4.35 -5.29
CA LEU A 99 -2.74 -3.38 -5.06
C LEU A 99 -2.46 -2.14 -5.91
N VAL A 100 -3.50 -1.58 -6.50
CA VAL A 100 -3.39 -0.30 -7.21
C VAL A 100 -3.80 0.82 -6.27
N MET A 101 -2.91 1.79 -6.05
CA MET A 101 -3.28 3.03 -5.34
C MET A 101 -3.66 4.09 -6.35
N THR A 102 -4.87 4.62 -6.25
CA THR A 102 -5.35 5.69 -7.13
C THR A 102 -6.36 6.57 -6.44
N TYR A 103 -6.37 7.85 -6.83
CA TYR A 103 -7.46 8.76 -6.48
C TYR A 103 -8.77 8.29 -7.13
N TRP A 104 -9.91 8.67 -6.54
CA TRP A 104 -11.19 8.14 -6.98
C TRP A 104 -11.64 8.70 -8.34
N ASN A 105 -11.32 9.97 -8.63
CA ASN A 105 -11.72 10.57 -9.91
C ASN A 105 -11.25 9.79 -11.16
N PRO A 106 -10.00 9.33 -11.30
CA PRO A 106 -9.59 8.48 -12.42
C PRO A 106 -10.44 7.21 -12.58
N VAL A 107 -10.84 6.57 -11.48
CA VAL A 107 -11.68 5.37 -11.51
C VAL A 107 -13.08 5.68 -12.03
N VAL A 108 -13.69 6.77 -11.53
CA VAL A 108 -15.01 7.22 -11.99
C VAL A 108 -15.00 7.58 -13.47
N GLN A 109 -13.97 8.31 -13.93
CA GLN A 109 -13.84 8.69 -15.35
C GLN A 109 -13.63 7.49 -16.26
N TYR A 110 -12.94 6.45 -15.80
CA TYR A 110 -12.77 5.20 -16.54
C TYR A 110 -14.04 4.34 -16.53
N GLY A 111 -14.86 4.49 -15.52
CA GLY A 111 -16.00 3.65 -15.18
C GLY A 111 -15.63 2.58 -14.16
N VAL A 112 -16.26 2.61 -12.98
CA VAL A 112 -15.92 1.78 -11.81
C VAL A 112 -15.94 0.29 -12.15
N GLU A 113 -17.02 -0.20 -12.77
CA GLU A 113 -17.16 -1.59 -13.21
C GLU A 113 -16.08 -2.02 -14.21
N ARG A 114 -15.80 -1.16 -15.19
CA ARG A 114 -14.79 -1.42 -16.21
C ARG A 114 -13.39 -1.46 -15.61
N PHE A 115 -13.08 -0.50 -14.73
CA PHE A 115 -11.79 -0.45 -14.03
C PHE A 115 -11.55 -1.72 -13.21
N ALA A 116 -12.54 -2.11 -12.41
CA ALA A 116 -12.48 -3.32 -11.60
C ALA A 116 -12.30 -4.59 -12.44
N THR A 117 -13.03 -4.71 -13.56
CA THR A 117 -12.91 -5.84 -14.46
C THR A 117 -11.54 -5.90 -15.13
N ASP A 118 -11.01 -4.77 -15.61
CA ASP A 118 -9.70 -4.71 -16.26
C ASP A 118 -8.57 -4.96 -15.24
N LEU A 119 -8.72 -4.49 -13.99
CA LEU A 119 -7.80 -4.78 -12.90
C LEU A 119 -7.77 -6.28 -12.54
N LEU A 120 -8.94 -6.90 -12.41
CA LEU A 120 -9.05 -8.34 -12.15
C LEU A 120 -8.40 -9.16 -13.27
N ASN A 121 -8.70 -8.82 -14.53
CA ASN A 121 -8.13 -9.50 -15.69
C ASN A 121 -6.60 -9.34 -15.78
N ALA A 122 -6.06 -8.24 -15.27
CA ALA A 122 -4.62 -8.02 -15.13
C ALA A 122 -4.00 -8.79 -13.95
N GLY A 123 -4.81 -9.48 -13.13
CA GLY A 123 -4.36 -10.21 -11.94
C GLY A 123 -4.08 -9.31 -10.74
N GLY A 124 -4.53 -8.04 -10.76
CA GLY A 124 -4.45 -7.15 -9.62
C GLY A 124 -5.32 -7.62 -8.46
N SER A 125 -4.92 -7.29 -7.24
CA SER A 125 -5.59 -7.75 -6.02
C SER A 125 -6.70 -6.83 -5.54
N GLY A 126 -6.65 -5.54 -5.84
CA GLY A 126 -7.64 -4.56 -5.40
C GLY A 126 -7.14 -3.13 -5.45
N LEU A 127 -7.88 -2.22 -4.79
CA LEU A 127 -7.58 -0.79 -4.74
C LEU A 127 -7.28 -0.29 -3.33
N ILE A 128 -6.37 0.68 -3.28
CA ILE A 128 -6.19 1.61 -2.17
C ILE A 128 -6.64 2.98 -2.66
N THR A 129 -7.63 3.57 -2.01
CA THR A 129 -8.24 4.85 -2.41
C THR A 129 -8.03 5.90 -1.32
N PRO A 130 -7.07 6.84 -1.48
CA PRO A 130 -6.72 7.76 -0.41
C PRO A 130 -7.78 8.86 -0.16
N ASP A 131 -8.62 9.15 -1.15
CA ASP A 131 -9.62 10.22 -1.14
C ASP A 131 -11.08 9.70 -1.13
N LEU A 132 -11.29 8.39 -1.05
CA LEU A 132 -12.62 7.79 -0.97
C LEU A 132 -12.87 7.29 0.46
N ILE A 133 -13.88 7.85 1.12
CA ILE A 133 -14.30 7.37 2.45
C ILE A 133 -15.32 6.23 2.33
N PRO A 134 -15.39 5.32 3.32
CA PRO A 134 -16.32 4.19 3.30
C PRO A 134 -17.78 4.55 3.02
N ASP A 135 -18.25 5.70 3.54
CA ASP A 135 -19.64 6.14 3.41
C ASP A 135 -20.01 6.55 1.98
N GLU A 136 -19.02 6.89 1.15
CA GLU A 136 -19.20 7.27 -0.26
C GLU A 136 -18.82 6.14 -1.23
N ALA A 137 -18.36 4.98 -0.70
CA ALA A 137 -17.77 3.91 -1.48
C ALA A 137 -18.78 2.81 -1.91
N THR A 138 -20.09 3.04 -1.85
CA THR A 138 -21.10 2.00 -2.09
C THR A 138 -20.89 1.26 -3.41
N GLU A 139 -20.73 1.97 -4.51
CA GLU A 139 -20.51 1.37 -5.83
C GLU A 139 -19.23 0.53 -5.87
N TRP A 140 -18.13 1.05 -5.31
CA TRP A 140 -16.85 0.32 -5.26
C TRP A 140 -16.97 -0.95 -4.40
N LEU A 141 -17.60 -0.86 -3.24
CA LEU A 141 -17.78 -2.00 -2.33
C LEU A 141 -18.61 -3.11 -2.97
N GLU A 142 -19.70 -2.77 -3.68
CA GLU A 142 -20.53 -3.75 -4.39
C GLU A 142 -19.73 -4.45 -5.52
N VAL A 143 -19.02 -3.67 -6.32
CA VAL A 143 -18.23 -4.20 -7.45
C VAL A 143 -17.05 -5.03 -6.96
N SER A 144 -16.28 -4.52 -6.01
CA SER A 144 -15.11 -5.22 -5.47
C SER A 144 -15.49 -6.54 -4.79
N GLN A 145 -16.56 -6.55 -4.00
CA GLN A 145 -17.08 -7.78 -3.36
C GLN A 145 -17.50 -8.82 -4.39
N ARG A 146 -18.22 -8.41 -5.43
CA ARG A 146 -18.69 -9.31 -6.49
C ARG A 146 -17.55 -9.92 -7.30
N LEU A 147 -16.50 -9.14 -7.55
CA LEU A 147 -15.33 -9.56 -8.33
C LEU A 147 -14.22 -10.20 -7.48
N GLY A 148 -14.33 -10.16 -6.16
CA GLY A 148 -13.30 -10.68 -5.26
C GLY A 148 -12.04 -9.81 -5.22
N LEU A 149 -12.18 -8.50 -5.49
CA LEU A 149 -11.12 -7.51 -5.34
C LEU A 149 -11.11 -6.93 -3.93
N GLU A 150 -9.95 -6.58 -3.45
CA GLU A 150 -9.78 -5.95 -2.14
C GLU A 150 -10.08 -4.44 -2.21
N ALA A 151 -10.69 -3.96 -1.14
CA ALA A 151 -10.98 -2.55 -0.91
C ALA A 151 -10.23 -2.10 0.36
N VAL A 152 -9.13 -1.37 0.19
CA VAL A 152 -8.29 -0.88 1.27
C VAL A 152 -8.60 0.58 1.54
N PHE A 153 -9.08 0.87 2.75
CA PHE A 153 -9.38 2.24 3.18
C PHE A 153 -8.36 2.77 4.15
N LEU A 154 -8.19 4.11 4.13
CA LEU A 154 -7.27 4.83 4.98
C LEU A 154 -7.92 5.18 6.32
N ALA A 155 -7.12 5.09 7.38
CA ALA A 155 -7.47 5.55 8.72
C ALA A 155 -6.38 6.50 9.24
N ALA A 156 -6.79 7.62 9.83
CA ALA A 156 -5.90 8.64 10.36
C ALA A 156 -6.06 8.81 11.88
N PRO A 157 -5.06 9.32 12.60
CA PRO A 157 -5.16 9.60 14.05
C PRO A 157 -6.33 10.52 14.42
N SER A 158 -6.70 11.43 13.52
CA SER A 158 -7.85 12.34 13.68
C SER A 158 -9.21 11.70 13.45
N SER A 159 -9.27 10.45 12.97
CA SER A 159 -10.53 9.74 12.75
C SER A 159 -11.23 9.42 14.07
N THR A 160 -12.56 9.57 14.10
CA THR A 160 -13.38 9.13 15.23
C THR A 160 -13.44 7.60 15.29
N ASP A 161 -13.72 7.03 16.47
CA ASP A 161 -13.84 5.57 16.60
C ASP A 161 -14.97 4.97 15.73
N GLU A 162 -16.03 5.72 15.48
CA GLU A 162 -17.07 5.33 14.53
C GLU A 162 -16.53 5.19 13.10
N ARG A 163 -15.74 6.15 12.63
CA ARG A 163 -15.08 6.09 11.32
C ARG A 163 -14.04 4.97 11.25
N LEU A 164 -13.27 4.74 12.32
CA LEU A 164 -12.33 3.63 12.40
C LEU A 164 -13.05 2.28 12.33
N ARG A 165 -14.18 2.12 13.04
CA ARG A 165 -15.02 0.92 12.96
C ARG A 165 -15.55 0.72 11.54
N ARG A 166 -16.07 1.78 10.93
CA ARG A 166 -16.59 1.69 9.55
C ARG A 166 -15.49 1.30 8.56
N ALA A 167 -14.29 1.88 8.66
CA ALA A 167 -13.15 1.49 7.83
C ALA A 167 -12.75 0.02 8.07
N ALA A 168 -12.73 -0.44 9.32
CA ALA A 168 -12.43 -1.82 9.68
C ALA A 168 -13.47 -2.83 9.13
N GLU A 169 -14.76 -2.47 9.15
CA GLU A 169 -15.85 -3.32 8.66
C GLU A 169 -15.81 -3.56 7.15
N VAL A 170 -15.40 -2.54 6.38
CA VAL A 170 -15.48 -2.60 4.91
C VAL A 170 -14.14 -2.83 4.23
N SER A 171 -13.02 -2.62 4.93
CA SER A 171 -11.71 -2.93 4.36
C SER A 171 -11.51 -4.43 4.24
N THR A 172 -10.98 -4.82 3.10
CA THR A 172 -10.50 -6.18 2.86
C THR A 172 -9.01 -6.10 2.51
N GLY A 173 -8.25 -7.14 2.83
CA GLY A 173 -6.80 -7.10 2.75
C GLY A 173 -6.18 -6.54 4.04
N PHE A 174 -6.26 -5.24 4.27
CA PHE A 174 -5.86 -4.56 5.51
C PHE A 174 -6.50 -3.17 5.62
N VAL A 175 -6.47 -2.57 6.82
CA VAL A 175 -6.73 -1.13 7.00
C VAL A 175 -5.40 -0.39 6.89
N TYR A 176 -5.33 0.64 6.05
CA TYR A 176 -4.14 1.47 5.88
C TYR A 176 -4.11 2.54 6.98
N ALA A 177 -3.27 2.37 7.98
CA ALA A 177 -3.04 3.38 9.00
C ALA A 177 -2.03 4.41 8.50
N VAL A 178 -2.50 5.63 8.23
CA VAL A 178 -1.63 6.73 7.82
C VAL A 178 -1.19 7.51 9.07
N SER A 179 0.10 7.84 9.15
CA SER A 179 0.52 8.86 10.11
C SER A 179 0.17 10.23 9.55
N THR A 180 0.01 11.19 10.44
CA THR A 180 -0.22 12.59 10.06
C THR A 180 0.99 13.11 9.28
N MET A 181 0.85 13.17 7.96
CA MET A 181 1.84 13.78 7.09
C MET A 181 1.98 15.27 7.39
N GLY A 182 3.20 15.73 7.67
CA GLY A 182 3.53 17.14 7.68
C GLY A 182 3.21 17.91 8.96
N ILE A 183 2.93 17.27 10.09
CA ILE A 183 2.85 17.98 11.36
C ILE A 183 4.26 18.10 11.94
N THR A 184 4.58 19.29 12.43
CA THR A 184 5.76 19.66 13.21
C THR A 184 5.75 18.95 14.57
N GLY A 185 5.99 17.65 14.59
CA GLY A 185 6.23 16.85 15.78
C GLY A 185 7.61 16.23 15.74
N THR A 186 8.17 15.86 16.90
CA THR A 186 9.36 15.04 16.93
C THR A 186 9.03 13.65 16.38
N ARG A 187 10.04 12.89 15.96
CA ARG A 187 9.86 11.52 15.47
C ARG A 187 9.13 10.65 16.49
N ASP A 188 9.46 10.80 17.77
CA ASP A 188 8.84 10.08 18.88
C ASP A 188 7.33 10.35 18.99
N ASP A 189 6.88 11.59 18.71
CA ASP A 189 5.45 11.94 18.71
C ASP A 189 4.67 11.26 17.58
N VAL A 190 5.30 11.09 16.41
CA VAL A 190 4.70 10.43 15.25
C VAL A 190 4.56 8.93 15.48
N ASP A 191 5.57 8.31 16.07
CA ASP A 191 5.57 6.87 16.38
C ASP A 191 4.50 6.54 17.44
N VAL A 192 4.34 7.36 18.48
CA VAL A 192 3.28 7.22 19.49
C VAL A 192 1.88 7.37 18.87
N ALA A 193 1.69 8.34 17.99
CA ALA A 193 0.40 8.55 17.32
C ALA A 193 0.00 7.36 16.43
N ALA A 194 0.96 6.76 15.74
CA ALA A 194 0.72 5.57 14.92
C ALA A 194 0.37 4.35 15.76
N HIS A 195 1.12 4.11 16.82
CA HIS A 195 0.84 3.01 17.75
C HIS A 195 -0.57 3.13 18.34
N THR A 196 -0.93 4.31 18.82
CA THR A 196 -2.27 4.61 19.36
C THR A 196 -3.37 4.37 18.29
N LEU A 197 -3.14 4.78 17.03
CA LEU A 197 -4.08 4.55 15.95
C LEU A 197 -4.29 3.06 15.69
N VAL A 198 -3.21 2.28 15.61
CA VAL A 198 -3.28 0.83 15.39
C VAL A 198 -4.02 0.12 16.51
N GLU A 199 -3.75 0.46 17.79
CA GLU A 199 -4.51 -0.07 18.92
C GLU A 199 -6.01 0.27 18.82
N ARG A 200 -6.35 1.52 18.43
CA ARG A 200 -7.74 1.92 18.23
C ARG A 200 -8.39 1.14 17.10
N LEU A 201 -7.69 0.89 15.99
CA LEU A 201 -8.18 0.10 14.87
C LEU A 201 -8.50 -1.34 15.30
N TYR A 202 -7.60 -2.02 16.01
CA TYR A 202 -7.86 -3.37 16.52
C TYR A 202 -9.04 -3.40 17.51
N ARG A 203 -9.14 -2.42 18.41
CA ARG A 203 -10.30 -2.30 19.32
C ARG A 203 -11.62 -2.05 18.58
N ASN A 204 -11.58 -1.46 17.40
CA ASN A 204 -12.73 -1.20 16.54
C ASN A 204 -12.97 -2.29 15.48
N GLY A 205 -12.29 -3.44 15.58
CA GLY A 205 -12.58 -4.65 14.82
C GLY A 205 -11.70 -4.89 13.58
N ALA A 206 -10.65 -4.07 13.35
CA ALA A 206 -9.69 -4.36 12.29
C ALA A 206 -8.97 -5.69 12.57
N THR A 207 -8.79 -6.52 11.56
CA THR A 207 -8.10 -7.80 11.64
C THR A 207 -6.64 -7.71 11.19
N GLU A 208 -6.40 -6.92 10.16
CA GLU A 208 -5.08 -6.63 9.59
C GLU A 208 -4.90 -5.11 9.46
N VAL A 209 -3.75 -4.60 9.91
CA VAL A 209 -3.38 -3.18 9.82
C VAL A 209 -1.96 -3.03 9.29
N CYS A 210 -1.80 -2.27 8.20
CA CYS A 210 -0.49 -1.87 7.70
C CYS A 210 -0.27 -0.36 7.88
N VAL A 211 0.94 0.02 8.23
CA VAL A 211 1.27 1.40 8.63
C VAL A 211 2.24 2.05 7.66
N GLY A 212 1.89 3.25 7.18
CA GLY A 212 2.74 4.11 6.37
C GLY A 212 3.21 5.35 7.15
N LEU A 213 4.51 5.43 7.45
CA LEU A 213 5.12 6.42 8.36
C LEU A 213 6.36 7.13 7.80
N GLY A 214 6.57 7.12 6.50
CA GLY A 214 7.82 7.65 5.96
C GLY A 214 9.04 6.78 6.33
N ILE A 215 8.83 5.49 6.46
CA ILE A 215 9.82 4.46 6.77
C ILE A 215 10.94 4.46 5.71
N SER A 216 12.19 4.37 6.15
CA SER A 216 13.35 4.45 5.26
C SER A 216 14.50 3.50 5.61
N ASN A 217 14.42 2.80 6.74
CA ASN A 217 15.46 1.88 7.21
C ASN A 217 14.87 0.65 7.92
N PRO A 218 15.66 -0.43 8.13
CA PRO A 218 15.18 -1.67 8.74
C PRO A 218 14.67 -1.52 10.17
N ASP A 219 15.29 -0.66 10.97
CA ASP A 219 14.90 -0.47 12.38
C ASP A 219 13.48 0.10 12.46
N GLN A 220 13.13 1.04 11.58
CA GLN A 220 11.77 1.58 11.48
C GLN A 220 10.76 0.54 11.01
N VAL A 221 11.14 -0.35 10.09
CA VAL A 221 10.28 -1.50 9.71
C VAL A 221 10.03 -2.37 10.94
N HIS A 222 11.09 -2.69 11.70
CA HIS A 222 11.00 -3.52 12.90
C HIS A 222 10.08 -2.88 13.97
N ASP A 223 10.25 -1.60 14.22
CA ASP A 223 9.41 -0.86 15.15
C ASP A 223 7.93 -0.98 14.77
N VAL A 224 7.59 -0.74 13.51
CA VAL A 224 6.22 -0.82 13.01
C VAL A 224 5.65 -2.22 13.11
N VAL A 225 6.38 -3.25 12.65
CA VAL A 225 5.86 -4.62 12.68
C VAL A 225 5.78 -5.22 14.09
N SER A 226 6.36 -4.55 15.09
CA SER A 226 6.19 -4.92 16.49
C SER A 226 4.75 -4.73 17.00
N PHE A 227 3.99 -3.79 16.41
CA PHE A 227 2.62 -3.47 16.82
C PHE A 227 1.58 -3.53 15.69
N ALA A 228 1.99 -3.61 14.42
CA ALA A 228 1.12 -3.72 13.24
C ALA A 228 1.42 -4.99 12.44
N ASP A 229 0.57 -5.32 11.46
CA ASP A 229 0.77 -6.49 10.61
C ASP A 229 1.76 -6.23 9.47
N GLY A 230 1.95 -4.98 9.08
CA GLY A 230 2.89 -4.62 8.02
C GLY A 230 3.36 -3.19 8.03
N ALA A 231 4.51 -2.98 7.40
CA ALA A 231 5.14 -1.69 7.17
C ALA A 231 5.04 -1.32 5.69
N ILE A 232 4.59 -0.09 5.39
CA ILE A 232 4.45 0.43 4.03
C ILE A 232 5.57 1.45 3.79
N VAL A 233 6.34 1.21 2.73
CA VAL A 233 7.49 2.05 2.37
C VAL A 233 7.27 2.63 0.97
N GLY A 234 7.24 3.95 0.87
CA GLY A 234 7.02 4.66 -0.40
C GLY A 234 8.19 5.57 -0.77
N SER A 235 8.24 6.77 -0.21
CA SER A 235 9.16 7.84 -0.63
C SER A 235 10.64 7.43 -0.65
N ALA A 236 11.06 6.53 0.24
CA ALA A 236 12.43 6.01 0.24
C ALA A 236 12.73 5.18 -1.00
N LEU A 237 11.78 4.33 -1.43
CA LEU A 237 11.92 3.50 -2.64
C LEU A 237 11.87 4.36 -3.90
N VAL A 238 10.96 5.34 -3.96
CA VAL A 238 10.86 6.29 -5.08
C VAL A 238 12.14 7.08 -5.25
N ARG A 239 12.74 7.54 -4.14
CA ARG A 239 14.03 8.23 -4.14
C ARG A 239 15.15 7.32 -4.62
N ALA A 240 15.23 6.08 -4.10
CA ALA A 240 16.23 5.11 -4.53
C ALA A 240 16.12 4.82 -6.04
N LEU A 241 14.89 4.72 -6.57
CA LEU A 241 14.66 4.57 -8.01
C LEU A 241 15.14 5.79 -8.80
N ALA A 242 14.86 7.00 -8.31
CA ALA A 242 15.26 8.25 -8.96
C ALA A 242 16.79 8.44 -9.02
N GLU A 243 17.51 8.04 -7.98
CA GLU A 243 18.94 8.30 -7.80
C GLU A 243 19.83 7.17 -8.34
N GLY A 244 19.38 5.91 -8.21
CA GLY A 244 20.22 4.76 -8.52
C GLY A 244 19.54 3.66 -9.34
N GLY A 245 18.34 3.92 -9.85
CA GLY A 245 17.61 3.00 -10.72
C GLY A 245 17.17 1.71 -10.02
N VAL A 246 16.81 0.71 -10.83
CA VAL A 246 16.30 -0.59 -10.36
C VAL A 246 17.22 -1.29 -9.36
N PRO A 247 18.56 -1.34 -9.55
CA PRO A 247 19.45 -1.99 -8.59
C PRO A 247 19.43 -1.34 -7.19
N ALA A 248 19.30 -0.02 -7.12
CA ALA A 248 19.26 0.69 -5.84
C ALA A 248 17.96 0.40 -5.07
N VAL A 249 16.84 0.30 -5.78
CA VAL A 249 15.55 -0.08 -5.17
C VAL A 249 15.61 -1.51 -4.62
N ALA A 250 16.08 -2.46 -5.41
CA ALA A 250 16.22 -3.86 -4.98
C ALA A 250 17.09 -3.97 -3.73
N SER A 251 18.28 -3.34 -3.74
CA SER A 251 19.18 -3.33 -2.60
C SER A 251 18.57 -2.68 -1.35
N LEU A 252 17.76 -1.63 -1.50
CA LEU A 252 17.05 -1.03 -0.37
C LEU A 252 15.99 -1.98 0.20
N VAL A 253 15.22 -2.65 -0.66
CA VAL A 253 14.21 -3.62 -0.24
C VAL A 253 14.82 -4.79 0.51
N GLU A 254 15.95 -5.35 0.04
CA GLU A 254 16.68 -6.42 0.73
C GLU A 254 17.05 -6.01 2.16
N ARG A 255 17.53 -4.77 2.35
CA ARG A 255 17.83 -4.24 3.69
C ARG A 255 16.57 -4.06 4.54
N LEU A 256 15.52 -3.47 3.99
CA LEU A 256 14.25 -3.25 4.70
C LEU A 256 13.62 -4.57 5.12
N ARG A 257 13.75 -5.61 4.32
CA ARG A 257 13.25 -6.94 4.60
C ARG A 257 13.76 -7.51 5.92
N ALA A 258 15.01 -7.24 6.27
CA ALA A 258 15.60 -7.69 7.53
C ALA A 258 14.84 -7.16 8.77
N GLY A 259 14.20 -5.98 8.64
CA GLY A 259 13.39 -5.40 9.71
C GLY A 259 12.00 -6.03 9.90
N THR A 260 11.55 -6.92 9.00
CA THR A 260 10.20 -7.51 9.12
C THR A 260 10.10 -8.65 10.13
N GLU A 261 11.23 -9.17 10.63
CA GLU A 261 11.24 -10.22 11.65
C GLU A 261 10.73 -9.67 13.00
N ARG A 262 9.76 -10.34 13.60
CA ARG A 262 9.25 -10.01 14.93
C ARG A 262 10.13 -10.65 16.00
N SER A 263 10.51 -9.90 17.01
CA SER A 263 11.13 -10.48 18.19
C SER A 263 10.17 -11.50 18.82
N LEU A 264 10.62 -12.74 19.05
CA LEU A 264 9.80 -13.83 19.64
C LEU A 264 9.25 -13.53 21.06
N ALA A 265 9.48 -12.34 21.60
CA ALA A 265 9.11 -11.92 22.95
C ALA A 265 7.73 -11.23 23.05
N GLY A 266 6.85 -11.32 22.06
CA GLY A 266 5.61 -10.51 22.02
C GLY A 266 4.33 -11.20 21.54
N THR A 267 4.22 -12.53 21.53
CA THR A 267 2.96 -13.22 21.16
C THR A 267 1.96 -13.30 22.32
N GLY A 268 1.65 -12.18 22.93
CA GLY A 268 0.60 -12.05 23.94
C GLY A 268 -0.57 -11.21 23.38
N LYS A 269 -1.38 -11.79 22.48
CA LYS A 269 -2.76 -11.30 22.33
C LYS A 269 -3.53 -11.79 23.57
N ALA A 270 -3.79 -10.90 24.52
CA ALA A 270 -4.73 -11.10 25.62
C ALA A 270 -6.13 -10.67 25.19
#